data_70d454a92699f7a02da0c73ac55aac30
#
_entry.id   70d454a92699f7a02da0c73ac55aac30
#
_cell.length_a   1.000
_cell.length_b   1.000
_cell.length_c   1.000
_cell.angle_alpha   90.00
_cell.angle_beta   90.00
_cell.angle_gamma   90.00
#
_symmetry.space_group_name_H-M   'P 1'
#
loop_
_entity.id
_entity.type
_entity.pdbx_description
1 polymer ?
#
loop_
_entity_poly.entity_id
_entity_poly.type
_entity_poly.pdbx_seq_one_letter_code
_entity_poly.pdbx_strand_id
1 'polypeptide(L)'
;EIALPGKRHLISDLEIRGEDTFRQSCGKDAHLLLLPNHSTHSDPEVMSEVTRRLGIRPSFMAAYDVFARGRVQAWIMQRTGAFSVDREGSDRKSMKCATNVLVEGRYPLIVFPEGNVYFCNDQVAPFAEGSSYIAMSAQKKLGMNNPVYVVPVSMKFTYLEDVRDHLRSSIRKIARRFETELDAEAEFGRELSRISTTAVSYTHLRAH
;
A
#
# COMPACT_ATOMS: atom_id res chain seq x y z
N GLU A 1 -4.76 -18.30 -10.49
CA GLU A 1 -3.56 -17.95 -9.71
C GLU A 1 -2.95 -16.69 -10.26
N ILE A 2 -2.92 -15.63 -9.47
CA ILE A 2 -2.16 -14.43 -9.80
C ILE A 2 -0.72 -14.75 -9.42
N ALA A 3 0.07 -15.22 -10.38
CA ALA A 3 1.50 -15.38 -10.21
C ALA A 3 2.14 -13.99 -10.24
N LEU A 4 2.18 -13.34 -9.08
CA LEU A 4 2.98 -12.14 -8.91
C LEU A 4 4.46 -12.51 -9.01
N PRO A 5 5.30 -11.76 -9.75
CA PRO A 5 6.70 -12.07 -9.92
C PRO A 5 7.42 -11.97 -8.57
N GLY A 6 7.73 -13.11 -8.02
CA GLY A 6 8.41 -13.31 -6.74
C GLY A 6 7.55 -14.13 -5.76
N LYS A 7 8.07 -15.25 -5.30
CA LYS A 7 7.44 -16.22 -4.40
C LYS A 7 7.01 -15.71 -3.02
N ARG A 8 6.81 -14.38 -2.84
CA ARG A 8 6.61 -13.77 -1.52
C ARG A 8 5.15 -13.54 -1.14
N HIS A 9 4.23 -13.48 -2.12
CA HIS A 9 2.84 -13.16 -1.87
C HIS A 9 1.94 -14.09 -2.68
N LEU A 10 1.24 -15.01 -2.00
CA LEU A 10 0.28 -15.90 -2.62
C LEU A 10 -1.12 -15.30 -2.46
N ILE A 11 -1.57 -14.61 -3.50
CA ILE A 11 -2.97 -14.19 -3.62
C ILE A 11 -3.63 -15.16 -4.59
N SER A 12 -4.54 -15.98 -4.08
CA SER A 12 -5.21 -17.02 -4.87
C SER A 12 -6.41 -16.50 -5.62
N ASP A 13 -7.06 -15.45 -5.10
CA ASP A 13 -8.25 -14.85 -5.73
C ASP A 13 -8.29 -13.34 -5.49
N LEU A 14 -8.94 -12.63 -6.41
CA LEU A 14 -9.15 -11.19 -6.34
C LEU A 14 -10.55 -10.86 -6.83
N GLU A 15 -11.40 -10.43 -5.92
CA GLU A 15 -12.73 -9.89 -6.20
C GLU A 15 -12.67 -8.36 -6.28
N ILE A 16 -13.26 -7.78 -7.33
CA ILE A 16 -13.40 -6.32 -7.49
C ILE A 16 -14.87 -5.97 -7.37
N ARG A 17 -15.20 -5.08 -6.44
CA ARG A 17 -16.55 -4.54 -6.25
C ARG A 17 -16.58 -3.07 -6.62
N GLY A 18 -17.70 -2.62 -7.20
CA GLY A 18 -17.91 -1.22 -7.59
C GLY A 18 -17.31 -0.86 -8.96
N GLU A 19 -16.89 -1.84 -9.77
CA GLU A 19 -16.37 -1.61 -11.12
C GLU A 19 -17.37 -0.85 -12.01
N ASP A 20 -18.64 -1.24 -11.99
CA ASP A 20 -19.68 -0.58 -12.79
C ASP A 20 -19.85 0.89 -12.41
N THR A 21 -19.90 1.19 -11.11
CA THR A 21 -19.95 2.57 -10.60
C THR A 21 -18.74 3.38 -11.03
N PHE A 22 -17.55 2.77 -10.94
CA PHE A 22 -16.31 3.40 -11.40
C PHE A 22 -16.37 3.73 -12.88
N ARG A 23 -16.75 2.77 -13.74
CA ARG A 23 -16.83 2.95 -15.19
C ARG A 23 -17.88 3.97 -15.62
N GLN A 24 -19.01 4.05 -14.90
CA GLN A 24 -20.07 5.04 -15.16
C GLN A 24 -19.65 6.45 -14.75
N SER A 25 -18.90 6.57 -13.64
CA SER A 25 -18.52 7.87 -13.07
C SER A 25 -17.27 8.46 -13.72
N CYS A 26 -16.36 7.63 -14.22
CA CYS A 26 -15.06 8.05 -14.71
C CYS A 26 -14.97 7.78 -16.23
N GLY A 27 -15.00 8.83 -17.03
CA GLY A 27 -14.77 8.75 -18.49
C GLY A 27 -13.33 8.27 -18.81
N LYS A 28 -13.11 7.91 -20.09
CA LYS A 28 -11.79 7.40 -20.54
C LYS A 28 -10.64 8.40 -20.36
N ASP A 29 -10.94 9.69 -20.43
CA ASP A 29 -9.97 10.78 -20.33
C ASP A 29 -10.04 11.49 -18.97
N ALA A 30 -10.58 10.82 -17.95
CA ALA A 30 -10.74 11.40 -16.64
C ALA A 30 -9.39 11.56 -15.92
N HIS A 31 -9.21 12.71 -15.25
CA HIS A 31 -8.07 12.98 -14.37
C HIS A 31 -8.25 12.22 -13.05
N LEU A 32 -7.71 11.00 -12.96
CA LEU A 32 -8.00 10.05 -11.88
C LEU A 32 -6.90 10.01 -10.84
N LEU A 33 -7.27 10.21 -9.59
CA LEU A 33 -6.43 9.96 -8.42
C LEU A 33 -7.05 8.80 -7.61
N LEU A 34 -6.39 7.64 -7.62
CA LEU A 34 -6.80 6.47 -6.86
C LEU A 34 -6.09 6.47 -5.52
N LEU A 35 -6.86 6.37 -4.43
CA LEU A 35 -6.36 6.41 -3.06
C LEU A 35 -6.68 5.09 -2.34
N PRO A 36 -5.85 4.05 -2.53
CA PRO A 36 -5.99 2.80 -1.81
C PRO A 36 -5.47 2.92 -0.37
N ASN A 37 -6.07 2.16 0.58
CA ASN A 37 -5.46 1.91 1.88
C ASN A 37 -4.18 1.09 1.73
N HIS A 38 -3.30 1.10 2.77
CA HIS A 38 -1.98 0.46 2.71
C HIS A 38 -1.81 -0.60 3.81
N SER A 39 -2.45 -1.74 3.60
CA SER A 39 -2.51 -2.84 4.57
C SER A 39 -1.26 -3.72 4.56
N THR A 40 -0.67 -3.95 3.39
CA THR A 40 0.44 -4.90 3.22
C THR A 40 1.45 -4.41 2.17
N HIS A 41 2.62 -5.05 2.13
CA HIS A 41 3.59 -4.80 1.07
C HIS A 41 3.15 -5.30 -0.33
N SER A 42 2.08 -6.10 -0.40
CA SER A 42 1.52 -6.60 -1.67
C SER A 42 0.53 -5.65 -2.33
N ASP A 43 0.16 -4.56 -1.66
CA ASP A 43 -0.88 -3.65 -2.14
C ASP A 43 -0.57 -3.03 -3.52
N PRO A 44 0.68 -2.64 -3.83
CA PRO A 44 1.00 -2.14 -5.17
C PRO A 44 0.79 -3.17 -6.27
N GLU A 45 1.10 -4.44 -6.00
CA GLU A 45 0.88 -5.55 -6.93
C GLU A 45 -0.61 -5.82 -7.13
N VAL A 46 -1.39 -5.79 -6.04
CA VAL A 46 -2.85 -5.92 -6.10
C VAL A 46 -3.44 -4.79 -6.93
N MET A 47 -3.03 -3.55 -6.68
CA MET A 47 -3.49 -2.40 -7.46
C MET A 47 -3.08 -2.48 -8.93
N SER A 48 -1.90 -3.03 -9.23
CA SER A 48 -1.48 -3.29 -10.60
C SER A 48 -2.40 -4.30 -11.29
N GLU A 49 -2.81 -5.37 -10.60
CA GLU A 49 -3.74 -6.36 -11.14
C GLU A 49 -5.16 -5.79 -11.27
N VAL A 50 -5.64 -5.02 -10.28
CA VAL A 50 -6.93 -4.32 -10.35
C VAL A 50 -6.99 -3.42 -11.59
N THR A 51 -5.99 -2.56 -11.77
CA THR A 51 -5.94 -1.63 -12.91
C THR A 51 -5.79 -2.36 -14.24
N ARG A 52 -5.06 -3.47 -14.27
CA ARG A 52 -4.97 -4.35 -15.46
C ARG A 52 -6.34 -4.91 -15.85
N ARG A 53 -7.13 -5.42 -14.88
CA ARG A 53 -8.50 -5.92 -15.12
C ARG A 53 -9.44 -4.82 -15.57
N LEU A 54 -9.28 -3.61 -15.04
CA LEU A 54 -10.04 -2.44 -15.47
C LEU A 54 -9.61 -1.89 -16.83
N GLY A 55 -8.51 -2.38 -17.41
CA GLY A 55 -7.98 -1.92 -18.71
C GLY A 55 -7.31 -0.55 -18.64
N ILE A 56 -6.86 -0.12 -17.47
CA ILE A 56 -6.18 1.15 -17.25
C ILE A 56 -4.70 0.95 -16.89
N ARG A 57 -3.86 1.90 -17.29
CA ARG A 57 -2.41 1.89 -16.96
C ARG A 57 -2.13 2.97 -15.95
N PRO A 58 -1.83 2.61 -14.70
CA PRO A 58 -1.58 3.60 -13.66
C PRO A 58 -0.15 4.13 -13.67
N SER A 59 0.03 5.30 -13.04
CA SER A 59 1.30 5.78 -12.52
C SER A 59 1.29 5.64 -11.00
N PHE A 60 2.41 5.23 -10.39
CA PHE A 60 2.52 5.03 -8.95
C PHE A 60 3.44 6.07 -8.33
N MET A 61 3.01 6.67 -7.25
CA MET A 61 3.89 7.44 -6.36
C MET A 61 4.43 6.50 -5.28
N ALA A 62 5.73 6.23 -5.28
CA ALA A 62 6.36 5.29 -4.38
C ALA A 62 7.50 5.95 -3.59
N ALA A 63 7.76 5.47 -2.37
CA ALA A 63 8.85 5.99 -1.55
C ALA A 63 10.22 5.76 -2.19
N TYR A 64 11.14 6.71 -1.98
CA TYR A 64 12.51 6.65 -2.48
C TYR A 64 13.23 5.35 -2.09
N ASP A 65 13.04 4.87 -0.87
CA ASP A 65 13.69 3.65 -0.36
C ASP A 65 13.42 2.42 -1.22
N VAL A 66 12.26 2.37 -1.89
CA VAL A 66 11.89 1.25 -2.77
C VAL A 66 12.76 1.27 -4.02
N PHE A 67 13.12 2.46 -4.52
CA PHE A 67 14.04 2.62 -5.66
C PHE A 67 15.50 2.39 -5.26
N ALA A 68 15.86 2.66 -4.02
CA ALA A 68 17.21 2.49 -3.50
C ALA A 68 17.62 1.01 -3.31
N ARG A 69 16.67 0.08 -3.31
CA ARG A 69 16.95 -1.37 -3.11
C ARG A 69 17.74 -2.05 -4.23
N GLY A 70 17.80 -1.44 -5.43
CA GLY A 70 18.61 -1.95 -6.54
C GLY A 70 18.33 -1.26 -7.86
N ARG A 71 19.37 -1.11 -8.68
CA ARG A 71 19.29 -0.41 -9.99
C ARG A 71 18.31 -1.07 -10.96
N VAL A 72 18.27 -2.40 -11.00
CA VAL A 72 17.37 -3.16 -11.87
C VAL A 72 15.93 -2.97 -11.43
N GLN A 73 15.67 -3.03 -10.12
CA GLN A 73 14.33 -2.81 -9.56
C GLN A 73 13.86 -1.37 -9.85
N ALA A 74 14.71 -0.38 -9.63
CA ALA A 74 14.42 1.01 -9.95
C ALA A 74 14.07 1.21 -11.43
N TRP A 75 14.84 0.58 -12.33
CA TRP A 75 14.60 0.64 -13.77
C TRP A 75 13.25 0.00 -14.18
N ILE A 76 12.90 -1.16 -13.60
CA ILE A 76 11.60 -1.80 -13.83
C ILE A 76 10.48 -0.89 -13.34
N MET A 77 10.59 -0.36 -12.12
CA MET A 77 9.57 0.52 -11.53
C MET A 77 9.35 1.78 -12.35
N GLN A 78 10.42 2.42 -12.82
CA GLN A 78 10.30 3.58 -13.71
C GLN A 78 9.59 3.25 -15.01
N ARG A 79 9.83 2.07 -15.59
CA ARG A 79 9.15 1.62 -16.81
C ARG A 79 7.68 1.25 -16.60
N THR A 80 7.30 0.90 -15.38
CA THR A 80 5.89 0.68 -15.00
C THR A 80 5.16 1.97 -14.60
N GLY A 81 5.80 3.14 -14.76
CA GLY A 81 5.20 4.43 -14.46
C GLY A 81 5.32 4.86 -13.00
N ALA A 82 6.15 4.17 -12.21
CA ALA A 82 6.41 4.59 -10.84
C ALA A 82 7.46 5.69 -10.77
N PHE A 83 7.23 6.69 -9.93
CA PHE A 83 8.21 7.74 -9.60
C PHE A 83 8.37 7.87 -8.09
N SER A 84 9.55 8.33 -7.67
CA SER A 84 9.93 8.38 -6.27
C SER A 84 9.44 9.64 -5.57
N VAL A 85 9.14 9.51 -4.27
CA VAL A 85 8.92 10.60 -3.33
C VAL A 85 9.81 10.42 -2.10
N ASP A 86 10.43 11.51 -1.67
CA ASP A 86 11.08 11.59 -0.37
C ASP A 86 10.04 11.89 0.71
N ARG A 87 9.84 10.96 1.64
CA ARG A 87 8.85 11.08 2.72
C ARG A 87 9.37 11.87 3.93
N GLU A 88 10.68 11.97 4.08
CA GLU A 88 11.32 12.63 5.22
C GLU A 88 11.55 14.13 4.98
N GLY A 89 11.48 14.56 3.71
CA GLY A 89 11.70 15.94 3.29
C GLY A 89 10.47 16.58 2.64
N SER A 90 10.51 17.92 2.53
CA SER A 90 9.55 18.67 1.70
C SER A 90 9.86 18.45 0.22
N ASP A 91 9.46 17.30 -0.34
CA ASP A 91 9.74 16.95 -1.74
C ASP A 91 8.80 17.66 -2.71
N ARG A 92 9.05 18.96 -2.89
CA ARG A 92 8.29 19.79 -3.84
C ARG A 92 8.39 19.28 -5.28
N LYS A 93 9.48 18.59 -5.64
CA LYS A 93 9.68 18.08 -7.01
C LYS A 93 8.74 16.91 -7.27
N SER A 94 8.65 15.96 -6.35
CA SER A 94 7.76 14.82 -6.47
C SER A 94 6.29 15.24 -6.40
N MET A 95 5.93 16.20 -5.54
CA MET A 95 4.59 16.78 -5.50
C MET A 95 4.22 17.46 -6.82
N LYS A 96 5.15 18.22 -7.42
CA LYS A 96 4.97 18.84 -8.74
C LYS A 96 4.84 17.77 -9.83
N CYS A 97 5.64 16.70 -9.78
CA CYS A 97 5.57 15.58 -10.71
C CYS A 97 4.19 14.89 -10.62
N ALA A 98 3.75 14.53 -9.42
CA ALA A 98 2.43 13.94 -9.17
C ALA A 98 1.28 14.82 -9.69
N THR A 99 1.35 16.12 -9.39
CA THR A 99 0.37 17.09 -9.90
C THR A 99 0.36 17.13 -11.43
N ASN A 100 1.51 17.10 -12.07
CA ASN A 100 1.60 17.13 -13.55
C ASN A 100 1.06 15.85 -14.18
N VAL A 101 1.37 14.67 -13.62
CA VAL A 101 0.81 13.38 -14.06
C VAL A 101 -0.72 13.43 -14.03
N LEU A 102 -1.29 13.98 -12.96
CA LEU A 102 -2.74 14.10 -12.81
C LEU A 102 -3.33 15.14 -13.77
N VAL A 103 -2.64 16.25 -14.02
CA VAL A 103 -3.06 17.28 -14.99
C VAL A 103 -2.98 16.78 -16.43
N GLU A 104 -1.96 16.00 -16.78
CA GLU A 104 -1.86 15.40 -18.10
C GLU A 104 -3.00 14.41 -18.39
N GLY A 105 -3.55 13.76 -17.35
CA GLY A 105 -4.69 12.85 -17.46
C GLY A 105 -4.44 11.58 -18.28
N ARG A 106 -3.19 11.38 -18.75
CA ARG A 106 -2.82 10.24 -19.58
C ARG A 106 -2.84 8.91 -18.81
N TYR A 107 -2.48 8.97 -17.53
CA TYR A 107 -2.40 7.84 -16.64
C TYR A 107 -3.05 8.17 -15.30
N PRO A 108 -3.95 7.33 -14.80
CA PRO A 108 -4.41 7.43 -13.42
C PRO A 108 -3.23 7.43 -12.45
N LEU A 109 -3.27 8.30 -11.46
CA LEU A 109 -2.26 8.37 -10.41
C LEU A 109 -2.72 7.54 -9.20
N ILE A 110 -1.89 6.63 -8.73
CA ILE A 110 -2.11 5.89 -7.49
C ILE A 110 -1.19 6.45 -6.41
N VAL A 111 -1.80 6.84 -5.29
CA VAL A 111 -1.11 7.31 -4.10
C VAL A 111 -1.68 6.58 -2.90
N PHE A 112 -0.83 5.96 -2.09
CA PHE A 112 -1.21 5.38 -0.81
C PHE A 112 -1.21 6.48 0.26
N PRO A 113 -2.39 7.01 0.66
CA PRO A 113 -2.45 8.24 1.45
C PRO A 113 -1.97 8.05 2.90
N GLU A 114 -1.92 6.83 3.39
CA GLU A 114 -1.38 6.51 4.72
C GLU A 114 0.14 6.70 4.81
N GLY A 115 0.85 6.71 3.69
CA GLY A 115 2.28 6.93 3.60
C GLY A 115 3.16 5.76 4.08
N ASN A 116 2.65 4.86 4.91
CA ASN A 116 3.33 3.69 5.44
C ASN A 116 2.44 2.45 5.41
N VAL A 117 3.08 1.26 5.48
CA VAL A 117 2.39 -0.02 5.66
C VAL A 117 2.25 -0.30 7.14
N TYR A 118 1.03 -0.45 7.63
CA TYR A 118 0.75 -0.68 9.05
C TYR A 118 0.41 -2.14 9.39
N PHE A 119 0.32 -3.03 8.40
CA PHE A 119 -0.09 -4.43 8.55
C PHE A 119 -1.45 -4.59 9.25
N CYS A 120 -2.32 -3.61 9.06
CA CYS A 120 -3.70 -3.61 9.56
C CYS A 120 -4.67 -3.74 8.40
N ASN A 121 -5.52 -4.77 8.44
CA ASN A 121 -6.43 -5.08 7.35
C ASN A 121 -7.80 -4.39 7.47
N ASP A 122 -8.27 -4.19 8.70
CA ASP A 122 -9.60 -3.65 9.00
C ASP A 122 -9.55 -2.23 9.61
N GLN A 123 -8.39 -1.60 9.54
CA GLN A 123 -8.14 -0.27 10.09
C GLN A 123 -7.39 0.58 9.08
N VAL A 124 -7.81 1.81 8.91
CA VAL A 124 -7.16 2.79 8.03
C VAL A 124 -6.45 3.80 8.90
N ALA A 125 -5.16 4.02 8.66
CA ALA A 125 -4.38 5.03 9.37
C ALA A 125 -4.74 6.46 8.89
N PRO A 126 -4.43 7.50 9.67
CA PRO A 126 -4.63 8.87 9.23
C PRO A 126 -3.94 9.16 7.90
N PHE A 127 -4.63 9.86 7.01
CA PHE A 127 -4.11 10.22 5.70
C PHE A 127 -3.15 11.40 5.78
N ALA A 128 -2.02 11.29 5.08
CA ALA A 128 -1.13 12.41 4.87
C ALA A 128 -1.74 13.46 3.92
N GLU A 129 -1.46 14.72 4.15
CA GLU A 129 -2.02 15.85 3.39
C GLU A 129 -1.57 15.88 1.92
N GLY A 130 -0.51 15.14 1.56
CA GLY A 130 0.06 15.14 0.21
C GLY A 130 -0.93 14.78 -0.90
N SER A 131 -1.81 13.81 -0.67
CA SER A 131 -2.83 13.40 -1.64
C SER A 131 -3.85 14.51 -1.91
N SER A 132 -4.31 15.19 -0.87
CA SER A 132 -5.22 16.34 -0.98
C SER A 132 -4.54 17.52 -1.69
N TYR A 133 -3.29 17.81 -1.36
CA TYR A 133 -2.50 18.83 -2.03
C TYR A 133 -2.37 18.58 -3.54
N ILE A 134 -2.08 17.34 -3.94
CA ILE A 134 -1.97 16.94 -5.35
C ILE A 134 -3.30 17.15 -6.07
N ALA A 135 -4.41 16.66 -5.51
CA ALA A 135 -5.74 16.80 -6.09
C ALA A 135 -6.15 18.26 -6.28
N MET A 136 -6.02 19.06 -5.22
CA MET A 136 -6.40 20.48 -5.25
C MET A 136 -5.51 21.31 -6.20
N SER A 137 -4.21 21.00 -6.22
CA SER A 137 -3.26 21.68 -7.13
C SER A 137 -3.52 21.34 -8.60
N ALA A 138 -3.87 20.10 -8.89
CA ALA A 138 -4.24 19.66 -10.24
C ALA A 138 -5.58 20.31 -10.66
N GLN A 139 -6.60 20.27 -9.79
CA GLN A 139 -7.90 20.88 -10.06
C GLN A 139 -7.78 22.39 -10.35
N LYS A 140 -6.94 23.10 -9.58
CA LYS A 140 -6.68 24.52 -9.82
C LYS A 140 -6.08 24.78 -11.21
N LYS A 141 -5.21 23.91 -11.69
CA LYS A 141 -4.60 24.03 -13.04
C LYS A 141 -5.57 23.67 -14.15
N LEU A 142 -6.43 22.69 -13.95
CA LEU A 142 -7.39 22.22 -14.95
C LEU A 142 -8.62 23.10 -15.09
N GLY A 143 -8.96 23.88 -14.06
CA GLY A 143 -10.16 24.71 -14.00
C GLY A 143 -11.44 23.89 -13.80
N MET A 144 -12.59 24.55 -13.90
CA MET A 144 -13.89 23.96 -13.55
C MET A 144 -14.40 22.93 -14.59
N ASN A 145 -13.94 23.02 -15.83
CA ASN A 145 -14.47 22.19 -16.91
C ASN A 145 -13.81 20.80 -16.99
N ASN A 146 -12.70 20.60 -16.33
CA ASN A 146 -11.95 19.34 -16.33
C ASN A 146 -11.79 18.85 -14.87
N PRO A 147 -12.76 18.13 -14.31
CA PRO A 147 -12.73 17.72 -12.92
C PRO A 147 -11.68 16.64 -12.66
N VAL A 148 -11.02 16.74 -11.51
CA VAL A 148 -10.22 15.69 -10.92
C VAL A 148 -11.13 14.74 -10.14
N TYR A 149 -11.12 13.47 -10.50
CA TYR A 149 -11.85 12.44 -9.79
C TYR A 149 -10.94 11.78 -8.75
N VAL A 150 -11.32 11.90 -7.49
CA VAL A 150 -10.64 11.23 -6.37
C VAL A 150 -11.43 9.97 -6.02
N VAL A 151 -10.83 8.82 -6.20
CA VAL A 151 -11.48 7.53 -6.03
C VAL A 151 -10.83 6.79 -4.85
N PRO A 152 -11.51 6.69 -3.70
CA PRO A 152 -11.06 5.85 -2.60
C PRO A 152 -11.17 4.37 -3.02
N VAL A 153 -10.14 3.59 -2.71
CA VAL A 153 -10.10 2.14 -2.97
C VAL A 153 -9.86 1.43 -1.65
N SER A 154 -10.81 0.61 -1.22
CA SER A 154 -10.65 -0.22 -0.02
C SER A 154 -10.16 -1.60 -0.40
N MET A 155 -8.97 -1.96 0.05
CA MET A 155 -8.41 -3.30 -0.09
C MET A 155 -8.56 -4.05 1.22
N LYS A 156 -9.04 -5.29 1.13
CA LYS A 156 -9.18 -6.20 2.26
C LYS A 156 -8.63 -7.57 1.88
N PHE A 157 -7.74 -8.09 2.72
CA PHE A 157 -7.18 -9.44 2.58
C PHE A 157 -7.88 -10.38 3.55
N THR A 158 -8.24 -11.55 3.08
CA THR A 158 -8.83 -12.61 3.91
C THR A 158 -8.05 -13.91 3.73
N TYR A 159 -7.82 -14.62 4.82
CA TYR A 159 -7.29 -15.97 4.74
C TYR A 159 -8.40 -16.91 4.27
N LEU A 160 -8.09 -17.78 3.31
CA LEU A 160 -9.03 -18.79 2.81
C LEU A 160 -9.07 -20.03 3.71
N GLU A 161 -8.02 -20.24 4.49
CA GLU A 161 -7.88 -21.37 5.40
C GLU A 161 -7.69 -20.86 6.84
N ASP A 162 -7.95 -21.74 7.81
CA ASP A 162 -7.67 -21.44 9.22
C ASP A 162 -6.17 -21.50 9.47
N VAL A 163 -5.57 -20.34 9.70
CA VAL A 163 -4.12 -20.18 9.92
C VAL A 163 -3.72 -20.21 11.40
N ARG A 164 -4.67 -20.42 12.34
CA ARG A 164 -4.43 -20.32 13.79
C ARG A 164 -3.32 -21.23 14.27
N ASP A 165 -3.30 -22.48 13.82
CA ASP A 165 -2.27 -23.44 14.25
C ASP A 165 -0.89 -23.09 13.69
N HIS A 166 -0.84 -22.58 12.46
CA HIS A 166 0.39 -22.08 11.87
C HIS A 166 0.92 -20.85 12.63
N LEU A 167 0.05 -19.94 12.98
CA LEU A 167 0.38 -18.75 13.78
C LEU A 167 0.87 -19.14 15.18
N ARG A 168 0.19 -20.06 15.87
CA ARG A 168 0.63 -20.58 17.17
C ARG A 168 2.01 -21.22 17.08
N SER A 169 2.27 -22.02 16.03
CA SER A 169 3.60 -22.61 15.80
C SER A 169 4.66 -21.53 15.61
N SER A 170 4.38 -20.49 14.85
CA SER A 170 5.29 -19.37 14.62
C SER A 170 5.57 -18.57 15.90
N ILE A 171 4.53 -18.29 16.69
CA ILE A 171 4.66 -17.65 17.99
C ILE A 171 5.53 -18.46 18.95
N ARG A 172 5.33 -19.77 19.03
CA ARG A 172 6.18 -20.66 19.85
C ARG A 172 7.65 -20.60 19.43
N LYS A 173 7.96 -20.54 18.14
CA LYS A 173 9.33 -20.37 17.64
C LYS A 173 9.94 -19.05 18.08
N ILE A 174 9.17 -17.96 17.99
CA ILE A 174 9.62 -16.62 18.41
C ILE A 174 9.82 -16.60 19.93
N ALA A 175 8.88 -17.10 20.72
CA ALA A 175 8.97 -17.15 22.17
C ALA A 175 10.23 -17.90 22.66
N ARG A 176 10.54 -19.05 22.05
CA ARG A 176 11.78 -19.79 22.34
C ARG A 176 13.03 -18.97 22.09
N ARG A 177 13.03 -18.15 21.01
CA ARG A 177 14.18 -17.30 20.68
C ARG A 177 14.41 -16.17 21.70
N PHE A 178 13.35 -15.72 22.36
CA PHE A 178 13.38 -14.69 23.39
C PHE A 178 13.27 -15.25 24.81
N GLU A 179 13.41 -16.58 24.99
CA GLU A 179 13.32 -17.26 26.28
C GLU A 179 12.06 -16.89 27.08
N THR A 180 10.95 -16.67 26.36
CA THR A 180 9.67 -16.27 26.94
C THR A 180 8.77 -17.48 27.09
N GLU A 181 8.26 -17.72 28.29
CA GLU A 181 7.26 -18.77 28.53
C GLU A 181 5.91 -18.35 27.95
N LEU A 182 5.25 -19.28 27.26
CA LEU A 182 3.90 -19.11 26.72
C LEU A 182 2.88 -19.77 27.65
N ASP A 183 1.79 -19.10 27.89
CA ASP A 183 0.63 -19.67 28.54
C ASP A 183 -0.25 -20.35 27.47
N ALA A 184 -0.36 -21.67 27.53
CA ALA A 184 -1.11 -22.45 26.55
C ALA A 184 -2.62 -22.16 26.55
N GLU A 185 -3.16 -21.60 27.65
CA GLU A 185 -4.57 -21.28 27.81
C GLU A 185 -4.87 -19.79 27.58
N ALA A 186 -3.84 -18.96 27.42
CA ALA A 186 -4.05 -17.53 27.20
C ALA A 186 -4.64 -17.25 25.81
N GLU A 187 -5.43 -16.19 25.77
CA GLU A 187 -5.95 -15.68 24.52
C GLU A 187 -4.80 -15.26 23.58
N PHE A 188 -4.86 -15.66 22.31
CA PHE A 188 -3.84 -15.46 21.30
C PHE A 188 -3.30 -14.02 21.23
N GLY A 189 -4.16 -13.01 21.35
CA GLY A 189 -3.76 -11.60 21.33
C GLY A 189 -2.90 -11.19 22.52
N ARG A 190 -3.15 -11.75 23.70
CA ARG A 190 -2.36 -11.50 24.92
C ARG A 190 -0.95 -12.09 24.81
N GLU A 191 -0.85 -13.30 24.27
CA GLU A 191 0.44 -13.96 24.03
C GLU A 191 1.30 -13.17 23.05
N LEU A 192 0.71 -12.71 21.95
CA LEU A 192 1.38 -11.89 20.95
C LEU A 192 1.89 -10.56 21.54
N SER A 193 1.04 -9.88 22.33
CA SER A 193 1.41 -8.64 23.02
C SER A 193 2.57 -8.86 24.00
N ARG A 194 2.56 -9.94 24.77
CA ARG A 194 3.62 -10.29 25.73
C ARG A 194 4.95 -10.53 25.04
N ILE A 195 4.96 -11.29 23.94
CA ILE A 195 6.16 -11.55 23.15
C ILE A 195 6.71 -10.26 22.54
N SER A 196 5.85 -9.41 21.98
CA SER A 196 6.28 -8.15 21.40
C SER A 196 6.93 -7.22 22.42
N THR A 197 6.37 -7.12 23.63
CA THR A 197 6.95 -6.36 24.74
C THR A 197 8.32 -6.91 25.14
N THR A 198 8.46 -8.23 25.27
CA THR A 198 9.74 -8.87 25.59
C THR A 198 10.77 -8.64 24.48
N ALA A 199 10.38 -8.77 23.20
CA ALA A 199 11.27 -8.54 22.06
C ALA A 199 11.78 -7.10 22.01
N VAL A 200 10.93 -6.12 22.28
CA VAL A 200 11.32 -4.70 22.33
C VAL A 200 12.30 -4.46 23.48
N SER A 201 12.03 -4.97 24.68
CA SER A 201 12.93 -4.86 25.82
C SER A 201 14.30 -5.50 25.55
N TYR A 202 14.32 -6.67 24.89
CA TYR A 202 15.56 -7.37 24.53
C TYR A 202 16.39 -6.59 23.50
N THR A 203 15.77 -5.93 22.53
CA THR A 203 16.48 -5.10 21.54
C THR A 203 17.05 -3.83 22.17
N HIS A 204 16.35 -3.20 23.12
CA HIS A 204 16.88 -2.04 23.85
C HIS A 204 18.06 -2.39 24.75
N LEU A 205 18.08 -3.56 25.40
CA LEU A 205 19.18 -4.00 26.25
C LEU A 205 20.47 -4.36 25.48
N ARG A 206 20.37 -4.67 24.17
CA ARG A 206 21.55 -4.97 23.34
C ARG A 206 22.06 -3.77 22.53
N ALA A 207 21.37 -2.64 22.55
CA ALA A 207 21.77 -1.40 21.87
C ALA A 207 22.66 -0.49 22.74
N HIS A 208 22.96 -0.91 23.95
CA HIS A 208 23.94 -0.34 24.89
C HIS A 208 25.03 -1.38 25.20
#